data_143b3a83834af8ac4ba64a77fa27b3a1
#
_entry.id   143b3a83834af8ac4ba64a77fa27b3a1
#
_cell.length_a   1.000
_cell.length_b   1.000
_cell.length_c   1.000
_cell.angle_alpha   90.00
_cell.angle_beta   90.00
_cell.angle_gamma   90.00
#
_symmetry.space_group_name_H-M   'P 1'
#
loop_
_entity.id
_entity.type
_entity.pdbx_description
1 polymer ?
#
loop_
_entity_poly.entity_id
_entity_poly.type
_entity_poly.pdbx_seq_one_letter_code
_entity_poly.pdbx_strand_id
1 'polypeptide(L)'
;MGENDEALMQAYANGDMEAFSVLYQRHRGKVLGYLVARLKDRDEAEEVFQVVFAKLHQGCNKYRPEIPFLPWLFTLCRNVLVDHLRKKQTYRQHVTTSEEMVAAAVDRRGYAPLSNEFAAYLAGLSAGQRQALELRYVQDLSFVEIAERLQTSAGNARQIVSRAVRTLRKFMTGQGVEHESR
;
A
#
# COMPACT_ATOMS: atom_id res chain seq x y z
N MET A 1 -0.66 20.33 -16.34
CA MET A 1 -0.33 18.91 -16.15
C MET A 1 0.26 18.80 -14.77
N GLY A 2 -0.41 18.13 -13.83
CA GLY A 2 0.12 17.99 -12.47
C GLY A 2 1.32 17.04 -12.49
N GLU A 3 2.34 17.39 -11.74
CA GLU A 3 3.51 16.52 -11.53
C GLU A 3 3.04 15.16 -10.99
N ASN A 4 3.70 14.07 -11.42
CA ASN A 4 3.41 12.73 -10.91
C ASN A 4 3.95 12.57 -9.49
N ASP A 5 3.43 11.61 -8.74
CA ASP A 5 3.78 11.41 -7.34
C ASP A 5 5.26 11.06 -7.14
N GLU A 6 5.88 10.41 -8.12
CA GLU A 6 7.31 10.05 -8.10
C GLU A 6 8.19 11.29 -8.21
N ALA A 7 7.84 12.23 -9.11
CA ALA A 7 8.55 13.50 -9.25
C ALA A 7 8.39 14.37 -8.00
N LEU A 8 7.17 14.44 -7.45
CA LEU A 8 6.90 15.15 -6.18
C LEU A 8 7.70 14.55 -5.03
N MET A 9 7.77 13.22 -4.95
CA MET A 9 8.54 12.56 -3.89
C MET A 9 10.04 12.81 -4.03
N GLN A 10 10.55 12.89 -5.25
CA GLN A 10 11.94 13.24 -5.52
C GLN A 10 12.23 14.71 -5.20
N ALA A 11 11.35 15.64 -5.57
CA ALA A 11 11.46 17.05 -5.20
C ALA A 11 11.47 17.22 -3.67
N TYR A 12 10.57 16.51 -2.98
CA TYR A 12 10.53 16.50 -1.53
C TYR A 12 11.83 15.97 -0.91
N ALA A 13 12.38 14.87 -1.43
CA ALA A 13 13.67 14.34 -0.97
C ALA A 13 14.83 15.34 -1.16
N ASN A 14 14.72 16.26 -2.14
CA ASN A 14 15.65 17.34 -2.38
C ASN A 14 15.36 18.62 -1.56
N GLY A 15 14.37 18.57 -0.65
CA GLY A 15 14.06 19.67 0.27
C GLY A 15 12.85 20.52 -0.10
N ASP A 16 12.11 20.19 -1.16
CA ASP A 16 10.89 20.89 -1.55
C ASP A 16 9.71 20.49 -0.65
N MET A 17 9.39 21.35 0.32
CA MET A 17 8.28 21.14 1.26
C MET A 17 6.90 21.32 0.60
N GLU A 18 6.81 22.05 -0.51
CA GLU A 18 5.56 22.22 -1.24
C GLU A 18 5.17 20.92 -1.95
N ALA A 19 6.14 20.21 -2.52
CA ALA A 19 5.95 18.89 -3.08
C ALA A 19 5.39 17.90 -2.04
N PHE A 20 5.86 17.96 -0.78
CA PHE A 20 5.27 17.16 0.30
C PHE A 20 3.81 17.53 0.57
N SER A 21 3.50 18.83 0.62
CA SER A 21 2.14 19.29 0.86
C SER A 21 1.17 18.78 -0.21
N VAL A 22 1.60 18.77 -1.47
CA VAL A 22 0.81 18.22 -2.58
C VAL A 22 0.59 16.70 -2.41
N LEU A 23 1.65 15.94 -2.13
CA LEU A 23 1.56 14.49 -1.87
C LEU A 23 0.63 14.20 -0.69
N TYR A 24 0.78 14.93 0.41
CA TYR A 24 -0.06 14.79 1.58
C TYR A 24 -1.54 15.02 1.26
N GLN A 25 -1.88 16.15 0.62
CA GLN A 25 -3.26 16.47 0.26
C GLN A 25 -3.87 15.43 -0.68
N ARG A 26 -3.08 14.92 -1.63
CA ARG A 26 -3.50 13.94 -2.63
C ARG A 26 -3.80 12.56 -2.02
N HIS A 27 -3.05 12.17 -0.98
CA HIS A 27 -3.09 10.80 -0.46
C HIS A 27 -3.64 10.66 0.96
N ARG A 28 -3.78 11.74 1.75
CA ARG A 28 -4.25 11.67 3.14
C ARG A 28 -5.58 10.93 3.30
N GLY A 29 -6.55 11.21 2.43
CA GLY A 29 -7.87 10.58 2.50
C GLY A 29 -7.82 9.07 2.20
N LYS A 30 -6.99 8.66 1.23
CA LYS A 30 -6.81 7.25 0.85
C LYS A 30 -6.12 6.48 1.99
N VAL A 31 -5.06 7.06 2.56
CA VAL A 31 -4.31 6.44 3.68
C VAL A 31 -5.17 6.33 4.92
N LEU A 32 -5.85 7.41 5.31
CA LEU A 32 -6.71 7.40 6.49
C LEU A 32 -7.88 6.42 6.31
N GLY A 33 -8.54 6.43 5.15
CA GLY A 33 -9.61 5.48 4.84
C GLY A 33 -9.14 4.01 4.91
N TYR A 34 -7.93 3.74 4.42
CA TYR A 34 -7.30 2.42 4.53
C TYR A 34 -7.11 1.98 6.00
N LEU A 35 -6.65 2.88 6.87
CA LEU A 35 -6.39 2.59 8.28
C LEU A 35 -7.69 2.44 9.08
N VAL A 36 -8.67 3.34 8.89
CA VAL A 36 -9.98 3.28 9.54
C VAL A 36 -10.71 1.97 9.22
N ALA A 37 -10.68 1.53 7.95
CA ALA A 37 -11.30 0.27 7.54
C ALA A 37 -10.71 -0.95 8.26
N ARG A 38 -9.48 -0.87 8.78
CA ARG A 38 -8.78 -1.98 9.43
C ARG A 38 -8.78 -1.91 10.95
N LEU A 39 -8.66 -0.72 11.50
CA LEU A 39 -8.61 -0.52 12.95
C LEU A 39 -10.01 -0.37 13.55
N LYS A 40 -11.02 0.00 12.74
CA LYS A 40 -12.41 0.27 13.17
C LYS A 40 -12.54 1.37 14.24
N ASP A 41 -11.43 1.94 14.64
CA ASP A 41 -11.31 3.05 15.57
C ASP A 41 -10.65 4.20 14.83
N ARG A 42 -11.30 5.36 14.81
CA ARG A 42 -10.83 6.51 14.05
C ARG A 42 -9.64 7.19 14.71
N ASP A 43 -9.65 7.29 16.04
CA ASP A 43 -8.58 7.94 16.78
C ASP A 43 -7.30 7.11 16.67
N GLU A 44 -7.41 5.79 16.81
CA GLU A 44 -6.32 4.85 16.59
C GLU A 44 -5.80 4.91 15.15
N ALA A 45 -6.69 5.06 14.17
CA ALA A 45 -6.30 5.20 12.76
C ALA A 45 -5.57 6.53 12.51
N GLU A 46 -5.94 7.61 13.16
CA GLU A 46 -5.27 8.91 13.06
C GLU A 46 -3.87 8.87 13.70
N GLU A 47 -3.69 8.17 14.83
CA GLU A 47 -2.36 7.94 15.41
C GLU A 47 -1.45 7.16 14.45
N VAL A 48 -1.93 6.06 13.89
CA VAL A 48 -1.18 5.26 12.92
C VAL A 48 -0.90 6.05 11.65
N PHE A 49 -1.84 6.87 11.19
CA PHE A 49 -1.68 7.76 10.05
C PHE A 49 -0.52 8.75 10.24
N GLN A 50 -0.41 9.37 11.41
CA GLN A 50 0.70 10.28 11.73
C GLN A 50 2.04 9.54 11.66
N VAL A 51 2.11 8.31 12.19
CA VAL A 51 3.31 7.48 12.14
C VAL A 51 3.68 7.11 10.70
N VAL A 52 2.70 6.85 9.83
CA VAL A 52 2.94 6.59 8.40
C VAL A 52 3.63 7.77 7.74
N PHE A 53 3.11 8.99 7.90
CA PHE A 53 3.70 10.17 7.27
C PHE A 53 5.03 10.58 7.92
N ALA A 54 5.21 10.35 9.21
CA ALA A 54 6.51 10.51 9.86
C ALA A 54 7.57 9.54 9.27
N LYS A 55 7.21 8.27 9.05
CA LYS A 55 8.10 7.30 8.39
C LYS A 55 8.33 7.61 6.91
N LEU A 56 7.34 8.16 6.21
CA LEU A 56 7.52 8.66 4.84
C LEU A 56 8.59 9.78 4.83
N HIS A 57 8.46 10.74 5.74
CA HIS A 57 9.46 11.82 5.89
C HIS A 57 10.86 11.26 6.17
N GLN A 58 11.01 10.36 7.16
CA GLN A 58 12.29 9.73 7.50
C GLN A 58 12.89 8.91 6.36
N GLY A 59 12.03 8.36 5.50
CA GLY A 59 12.40 7.49 4.39
C GLY A 59 12.51 8.19 3.04
N CYS A 60 12.25 9.49 2.94
CA CYS A 60 12.18 10.21 1.66
C CYS A 60 13.48 10.08 0.84
N ASN A 61 14.64 10.21 1.48
CA ASN A 61 15.96 10.08 0.85
C ASN A 61 16.29 8.64 0.38
N LYS A 62 15.52 7.64 0.83
CA LYS A 62 15.70 6.23 0.44
C LYS A 62 14.70 5.81 -0.64
N TYR A 63 13.78 6.69 -0.98
CA TYR A 63 12.81 6.43 -2.04
C TYR A 63 13.52 6.41 -3.40
N ARG A 64 13.14 5.44 -4.23
CA ARG A 64 13.69 5.28 -5.58
C ARG A 64 12.58 5.60 -6.58
N PRO A 65 12.76 6.61 -7.47
CA PRO A 65 11.72 7.02 -8.43
C PRO A 65 11.27 5.92 -9.39
N GLU A 66 12.11 4.87 -9.55
CA GLU A 66 11.76 3.71 -10.36
C GLU A 66 10.70 2.81 -9.69
N ILE A 67 10.40 3.06 -8.41
CA ILE A 67 9.36 2.33 -7.67
C ILE A 67 8.09 3.19 -7.70
N PRO A 68 6.95 2.67 -8.19
CA PRO A 68 5.69 3.39 -8.16
C PRO A 68 5.36 3.87 -6.74
N PHE A 69 5.02 5.14 -6.60
CA PHE A 69 4.83 5.78 -5.29
C PHE A 69 3.70 5.13 -4.47
N LEU A 70 2.54 4.91 -5.07
CA LEU A 70 1.39 4.34 -4.36
C LEU A 70 1.65 2.95 -3.77
N PRO A 71 2.17 1.96 -4.52
CA PRO A 71 2.53 0.67 -3.93
C PRO A 71 3.56 0.78 -2.81
N TRP A 72 4.52 1.70 -2.92
CA TRP A 72 5.50 1.96 -1.87
C TRP A 72 4.84 2.56 -0.63
N LEU A 73 3.99 3.58 -0.79
CA LEU A 73 3.24 4.22 0.30
C LEU A 73 2.36 3.20 1.04
N PHE A 74 1.59 2.38 0.32
CA PHE A 74 0.74 1.37 0.97
C PHE A 74 1.53 0.24 1.61
N THR A 75 2.72 -0.10 1.11
CA THR A 75 3.64 -1.01 1.81
C THR A 75 4.10 -0.40 3.13
N LEU A 76 4.39 0.89 3.14
CA LEU A 76 4.75 1.63 4.36
C LEU A 76 3.58 1.64 5.37
N CYS A 77 2.36 1.97 4.90
CA CYS A 77 1.14 1.93 5.72
C CYS A 77 0.94 0.56 6.37
N ARG A 78 1.08 -0.51 5.57
CA ARG A 78 0.93 -1.89 6.05
C ARG A 78 1.95 -2.22 7.13
N ASN A 79 3.21 -1.89 6.90
CA ASN A 79 4.26 -2.19 7.87
C ASN A 79 4.00 -1.47 9.21
N VAL A 80 3.60 -0.18 9.15
CA VAL A 80 3.24 0.59 10.34
C VAL A 80 2.05 -0.03 11.07
N LEU A 81 0.99 -0.41 10.33
CA LEU A 81 -0.19 -1.04 10.88
C LEU A 81 0.13 -2.37 11.57
N VAL A 82 0.92 -3.24 10.93
CA VAL A 82 1.33 -4.53 11.50
C VAL A 82 2.15 -4.32 12.77
N ASP A 83 3.08 -3.36 12.77
CA ASP A 83 3.89 -3.04 13.95
C ASP A 83 3.01 -2.51 15.09
N HIS A 84 2.02 -1.67 14.77
CA HIS A 84 1.05 -1.14 15.75
C HIS A 84 0.22 -2.27 16.37
N LEU A 85 -0.34 -3.16 15.55
CA LEU A 85 -1.14 -4.30 16.02
C LEU A 85 -0.31 -5.28 16.88
N ARG A 86 0.93 -5.54 16.52
CA ARG A 86 1.86 -6.36 17.33
C ARG A 86 2.11 -5.75 18.69
N LYS A 87 2.40 -4.45 18.76
CA LYS A 87 2.60 -3.73 20.04
C LYS A 87 1.35 -3.78 20.92
N LYS A 88 0.18 -3.56 20.33
CA LYS A 88 -1.12 -3.63 21.02
C LYS A 88 -1.38 -5.03 21.57
N GLN A 89 -1.08 -6.08 20.82
CA GLN A 89 -1.21 -7.46 21.25
C GLN A 89 -0.26 -7.79 22.40
N THR A 90 1.02 -7.39 22.28
CA THR A 90 2.02 -7.58 23.36
C THR A 90 1.60 -6.85 24.62
N TYR A 91 1.12 -5.60 24.53
CA TYR A 91 0.64 -4.84 25.67
C TYR A 91 -0.56 -5.55 26.35
N ARG A 92 -1.54 -6.04 25.56
CA ARG A 92 -2.66 -6.82 26.09
C ARG A 92 -2.20 -8.08 26.82
N GLN A 93 -1.24 -8.82 26.27
CA GLN A 93 -0.69 -10.03 26.90
C GLN A 93 0.03 -9.74 28.24
N HIS A 94 0.63 -8.57 28.39
CA HIS A 94 1.26 -8.17 29.64
C HIS A 94 0.30 -7.58 30.69
N VAL A 95 -0.87 -7.09 30.26
CA VAL A 95 -1.89 -6.47 31.14
C VAL A 95 -2.99 -7.45 31.51
N THR A 96 -3.21 -8.51 30.72
CA THR A 96 -4.25 -9.53 30.97
C THR A 96 -3.62 -10.86 31.34
N THR A 97 -3.42 -11.05 32.63
CA THR A 97 -3.53 -12.37 33.24
C THR A 97 -5.03 -12.59 33.46
N SER A 98 -5.73 -13.11 32.50
CA SER A 98 -7.05 -13.77 32.50
C SER A 98 -7.92 -13.40 31.31
N GLU A 99 -8.26 -14.46 30.59
CA GLU A 99 -9.48 -14.68 29.78
C GLU A 99 -9.77 -13.78 28.57
N GLU A 100 -9.93 -14.53 27.49
CA GLU A 100 -10.46 -14.26 26.15
C GLU A 100 -9.47 -13.91 25.08
N MET A 101 -8.87 -14.99 24.52
CA MET A 101 -8.43 -15.05 23.14
C MET A 101 -9.61 -14.86 22.20
N VAL A 102 -10.00 -13.62 21.94
CA VAL A 102 -10.76 -13.30 20.74
C VAL A 102 -9.72 -12.90 19.69
N ALA A 103 -9.42 -13.84 18.80
CA ALA A 103 -8.80 -13.52 17.53
C ALA A 103 -9.69 -12.49 16.84
N ALA A 104 -9.30 -11.22 16.89
CA ALA A 104 -9.94 -10.18 16.10
C ALA A 104 -9.65 -10.51 14.63
N ALA A 105 -10.56 -11.27 14.03
CA ALA A 105 -10.63 -11.42 12.59
C ALA A 105 -10.80 -10.01 12.04
N VAL A 106 -9.74 -9.52 11.40
CA VAL A 106 -9.77 -8.27 10.65
C VAL A 106 -10.86 -8.43 9.60
N ASP A 107 -11.99 -7.78 9.82
CA ASP A 107 -13.08 -7.78 8.86
C ASP A 107 -12.62 -7.09 7.58
N ARG A 108 -12.48 -7.91 6.53
CA ARG A 108 -11.84 -7.57 5.25
C ARG A 108 -12.79 -6.89 4.27
N ARG A 109 -13.92 -6.36 4.75
CA ARG A 109 -14.96 -5.77 3.92
C ARG A 109 -15.08 -4.27 4.16
N GLY A 110 -14.57 -3.50 3.22
CA GLY A 110 -14.77 -2.05 3.19
C GLY A 110 -13.72 -1.35 2.35
N TYR A 111 -13.88 -1.36 1.02
CA TYR A 111 -13.02 -0.62 0.11
C TYR A 111 -13.64 0.72 -0.25
N ALA A 112 -12.85 1.80 -0.04
CA ALA A 112 -13.03 2.99 -0.87
C ALA A 112 -12.61 2.63 -2.30
N PRO A 113 -13.39 2.96 -3.34
CA PRO A 113 -13.04 2.66 -4.72
C PRO A 113 -11.70 3.33 -5.06
N LEU A 114 -10.83 2.57 -5.69
CA LEU A 114 -9.58 3.06 -6.27
C LEU A 114 -9.89 4.22 -7.22
N SER A 115 -9.11 5.29 -7.18
CA SER A 115 -9.30 6.44 -8.06
C SER A 115 -9.25 6.00 -9.54
N ASN A 116 -9.98 6.70 -10.42
CA ASN A 116 -10.02 6.43 -11.86
C ASN A 116 -8.63 6.40 -12.50
N GLU A 117 -7.67 7.16 -11.98
CA GLU A 117 -6.28 7.15 -12.43
C GLU A 117 -5.59 5.80 -12.16
N PHE A 118 -5.81 5.21 -10.98
CA PHE A 118 -5.27 3.90 -10.67
C PHE A 118 -5.93 2.80 -11.51
N ALA A 119 -7.22 2.94 -11.85
CA ALA A 119 -7.90 2.03 -12.74
C ALA A 119 -7.27 2.03 -14.16
N ALA A 120 -6.83 3.19 -14.68
CA ALA A 120 -6.15 3.29 -15.96
C ALA A 120 -4.80 2.56 -15.97
N TYR A 121 -4.01 2.68 -14.90
CA TYR A 121 -2.76 1.93 -14.74
C TYR A 121 -2.99 0.40 -14.65
N LEU A 122 -4.11 0.00 -14.04
CA LEU A 122 -4.47 -1.42 -13.94
C LEU A 122 -4.91 -2.02 -15.28
N ALA A 123 -5.34 -1.20 -16.24
CA ALA A 123 -5.77 -1.68 -17.57
C ALA A 123 -4.65 -2.38 -18.35
N GLY A 124 -3.39 -2.00 -18.10
CA GLY A 124 -2.21 -2.63 -18.71
C GLY A 124 -1.75 -3.94 -18.04
N LEU A 125 -2.41 -4.37 -16.97
CA LEU A 125 -2.07 -5.60 -16.26
C LEU A 125 -2.97 -6.76 -16.69
N SER A 126 -2.43 -7.99 -16.69
CA SER A 126 -3.25 -9.19 -16.82
C SER A 126 -4.23 -9.32 -15.64
N ALA A 127 -5.33 -10.05 -15.82
CA ALA A 127 -6.31 -10.28 -14.77
C ALA A 127 -5.68 -10.85 -13.50
N GLY A 128 -4.78 -11.84 -13.63
CA GLY A 128 -4.07 -12.42 -12.49
C GLY A 128 -3.11 -11.44 -11.79
N GLN A 129 -2.47 -10.55 -12.54
CA GLN A 129 -1.62 -9.50 -11.97
C GLN A 129 -2.44 -8.48 -11.20
N ARG A 130 -3.57 -8.02 -11.75
CA ARG A 130 -4.50 -7.11 -11.05
C ARG A 130 -5.00 -7.73 -9.77
N GLN A 131 -5.48 -8.96 -9.83
CA GLN A 131 -5.98 -9.70 -8.68
C GLN A 131 -4.89 -9.87 -7.60
N ALA A 132 -3.66 -10.21 -7.99
CA ALA A 132 -2.55 -10.35 -7.05
C ALA A 132 -2.19 -9.03 -6.36
N LEU A 133 -2.22 -7.91 -7.09
CA LEU A 133 -2.03 -6.58 -6.49
C LEU A 133 -3.17 -6.20 -5.56
N GLU A 134 -4.41 -6.46 -5.94
CA GLU A 134 -5.57 -6.24 -5.10
C GLU A 134 -5.47 -7.05 -3.81
N LEU A 135 -5.23 -8.34 -3.90
CA LEU A 135 -5.05 -9.22 -2.74
C LEU A 135 -3.91 -8.73 -1.84
N ARG A 136 -2.80 -8.25 -2.42
CA ARG A 136 -1.62 -7.82 -1.67
C ARG A 136 -1.78 -6.44 -1.03
N TYR A 137 -2.18 -5.43 -1.83
CA TYR A 137 -2.12 -4.03 -1.40
C TYR A 137 -3.48 -3.49 -0.94
N VAL A 138 -4.56 -4.12 -1.39
CA VAL A 138 -5.92 -3.72 -1.06
C VAL A 138 -6.48 -4.63 0.05
N GLN A 139 -6.36 -5.95 -0.06
CA GLN A 139 -6.84 -6.90 0.96
C GLN A 139 -5.78 -7.29 2.00
N ASP A 140 -4.55 -6.79 1.86
CA ASP A 140 -3.45 -6.97 2.79
C ASP A 140 -3.09 -8.44 3.08
N LEU A 141 -3.26 -9.32 2.09
CA LEU A 141 -2.96 -10.72 2.24
C LEU A 141 -1.45 -10.98 2.22
N SER A 142 -1.00 -11.94 3.06
CA SER A 142 0.34 -12.50 2.97
C SER A 142 0.51 -13.28 1.64
N PHE A 143 1.75 -13.54 1.23
CA PHE A 143 1.97 -14.33 0.01
C PHE A 143 1.46 -15.77 0.12
N VAL A 144 1.33 -16.32 1.33
CA VAL A 144 0.72 -17.64 1.57
C VAL A 144 -0.79 -17.56 1.29
N GLU A 145 -1.48 -16.59 1.87
CA GLU A 145 -2.92 -16.38 1.64
C GLU A 145 -3.25 -16.03 0.18
N ILE A 146 -2.37 -15.25 -0.49
CA ILE A 146 -2.50 -14.96 -1.92
C ILE A 146 -2.34 -16.26 -2.74
N ALA A 147 -1.39 -17.10 -2.37
CA ALA A 147 -1.15 -18.38 -3.02
C ALA A 147 -2.39 -19.29 -2.94
N GLU A 148 -3.03 -19.39 -1.78
CA GLU A 148 -4.27 -20.12 -1.57
C GLU A 148 -5.40 -19.56 -2.46
N ARG A 149 -5.56 -18.23 -2.51
CA ARG A 149 -6.60 -17.55 -3.32
C ARG A 149 -6.40 -17.74 -4.82
N LEU A 150 -5.14 -17.71 -5.28
CA LEU A 150 -4.77 -17.84 -6.68
C LEU A 150 -4.45 -19.29 -7.08
N GLN A 151 -4.63 -20.26 -6.17
CA GLN A 151 -4.31 -21.68 -6.37
C GLN A 151 -2.89 -21.90 -6.90
N THR A 152 -1.91 -21.28 -6.25
CA THR A 152 -0.51 -21.30 -6.65
C THR A 152 0.42 -21.42 -5.44
N SER A 153 1.73 -21.41 -5.64
CA SER A 153 2.70 -21.38 -4.54
C SER A 153 2.96 -19.95 -4.03
N ALA A 154 3.35 -19.81 -2.76
CA ALA A 154 3.73 -18.51 -2.19
C ALA A 154 4.88 -17.83 -2.95
N GLY A 155 5.83 -18.62 -3.49
CA GLY A 155 6.90 -18.15 -4.35
C GLY A 155 6.37 -17.56 -5.67
N ASN A 156 5.41 -18.25 -6.32
CA ASN A 156 4.79 -17.77 -7.53
C ASN A 156 3.90 -16.55 -7.27
N ALA A 157 3.13 -16.54 -6.18
CA ALA A 157 2.35 -15.35 -5.77
C ALA A 157 3.24 -14.10 -5.61
N ARG A 158 4.42 -14.25 -4.98
CA ARG A 158 5.43 -13.18 -4.89
C ARG A 158 5.93 -12.73 -6.26
N GLN A 159 6.17 -13.69 -7.18
CA GLN A 159 6.60 -13.36 -8.55
C GLN A 159 5.52 -12.63 -9.34
N ILE A 160 4.25 -13.03 -9.23
CA ILE A 160 3.12 -12.38 -9.90
C ILE A 160 3.02 -10.92 -9.44
N VAL A 161 3.05 -10.67 -8.13
CA VAL A 161 3.03 -9.30 -7.56
C VAL A 161 4.25 -8.50 -8.04
N SER A 162 5.45 -9.09 -8.01
CA SER A 162 6.67 -8.42 -8.48
C SER A 162 6.62 -8.04 -9.97
N ARG A 163 6.11 -8.94 -10.82
CA ARG A 163 5.91 -8.68 -12.25
C ARG A 163 4.87 -7.60 -12.47
N ALA A 164 3.75 -7.63 -11.73
CA ALA A 164 2.71 -6.62 -11.79
C ALA A 164 3.24 -5.22 -11.46
N VAL A 165 4.02 -5.09 -10.37
CA VAL A 165 4.69 -3.83 -10.00
C VAL A 165 5.67 -3.37 -11.09
N ARG A 166 6.42 -4.30 -11.70
CA ARG A 166 7.34 -3.99 -12.81
C ARG A 166 6.60 -3.50 -14.06
N THR A 167 5.45 -4.10 -14.37
CA THR A 167 4.60 -3.67 -15.50
C THR A 167 4.05 -2.27 -15.23
N LEU A 168 3.52 -1.99 -14.04
CA LEU A 168 3.08 -0.65 -13.66
C LEU A 168 4.20 0.38 -13.84
N ARG A 169 5.42 0.04 -13.41
CA ARG A 169 6.60 0.90 -13.58
C ARG A 169 6.84 1.27 -15.05
N LYS A 170 6.78 0.29 -15.97
CA LYS A 170 6.97 0.54 -17.41
C LYS A 170 5.93 1.52 -17.96
N PHE A 171 4.67 1.38 -17.57
CA PHE A 171 3.62 2.31 -17.99
C PHE A 171 3.84 3.73 -17.46
N MET A 172 4.30 3.87 -16.22
CA MET A 172 4.55 5.17 -15.60
C MET A 172 5.76 5.89 -16.19
N THR A 173 6.79 5.15 -16.62
CA THR A 173 8.00 5.72 -17.24
C THR A 173 7.87 5.97 -18.76
N GLY A 174 6.68 5.78 -19.32
CA GLY A 174 6.43 5.99 -20.76
C GLY A 174 7.08 4.96 -21.69
N GLN A 175 7.66 3.88 -21.17
CA GLN A 175 8.29 2.80 -21.96
C GLN A 175 7.31 1.67 -22.33
N GLY A 176 6.02 1.88 -22.24
CA GLY A 176 5.01 0.82 -22.35
C GLY A 176 3.93 1.02 -23.42
N VAL A 177 4.26 1.56 -24.58
CA VAL A 177 3.35 1.49 -25.75
C VAL A 177 4.14 1.07 -26.98
N GLU A 178 4.56 -0.18 -27.02
CA GLU A 178 4.68 -0.89 -28.28
C GLU A 178 3.72 -2.07 -28.20
N HIS A 179 2.56 -1.89 -28.81
CA HIS A 179 1.65 -2.96 -29.16
C HIS A 179 2.39 -3.89 -30.12
N GLU A 180 2.74 -5.07 -29.68
CA GLU A 180 2.93 -6.18 -30.62
C GLU A 180 1.57 -6.51 -31.25
N SER A 181 1.33 -5.87 -32.41
CA SER A 181 0.43 -6.40 -33.43
C SER A 181 1.22 -7.46 -34.19
N ARG A 182 0.95 -8.73 -33.89
CA ARG A 182 1.10 -9.83 -34.86
C ARG A 182 0.29 -11.04 -34.40
#